data_6d10d4d6797a6a7a5fbdff6697d3d00f
#
_entry.id   6d10d4d6797a6a7a5fbdff6697d3d00f
#
_cell.length_a   1.000
_cell.length_b   1.000
_cell.length_c   1.000
_cell.angle_alpha   90.00
_cell.angle_beta   90.00
_cell.angle_gamma   90.00
#
_symmetry.space_group_name_H-M   'P 1'
#
loop_
_entity.id
_entity.type
_entity.pdbx_description
1 polymer ?
#
loop_
_entity_poly.entity_id
_entity_poly.type
_entity_poly.pdbx_seq_one_letter_code
_entity_poly.pdbx_strand_id
1 'polypeptide(L)'
;MIHKALILAAGYGTRLRPFTCATPKPLLPVWGETMIDRVLGQLRERGVTDVVVNAHHLSDQIRAWAEKNSLRVSYEPEILGSGGALNPLRDWIGDEPFWLVNSDIVVENAPDLGAAFDTVAAKDDVLGVCLATEQGPRTIEVEPASKFVTNWKSDEPGIFSTYTYCGVAILKPRVLDYVAKGGASSVVAAYEKAMMDGCFMQVVTSDDLLWEDAGTIDRYVDLNRDEKDNAFAEIPQLAATGARDFEFLSARGSERVFFSCDKGVAILYDDATRTENGLYAGLARWLKAKGAPVPEVVYDDPAAKTMILANAGAERKMSLEDYVKVVEALAAFNALGAADDLPANLTKPFDAETWQWEHDLFAKFCLGARFARPMSDAVAAELKNVAAILEREPKALVHRDFQSTNVLWKNSKLSIIDFQGMRLGPAAYDLASLVYDPYVTFTEGERRALVALYAKKSGREEIAKILPYAAVQRLVQCLGAYGRLASVGQPQFGKHVLPALVNLLDAADRAGLDAVGALAEDLIAEEKRDHHCHCHEHGDHDHHHCHCHDHEAT
;
A
#
# COMPACT_ATOMS: atom_id res chain seq x y z
N MET A 1 12.59 -39.29 16.32
CA MET A 1 12.38 -37.84 16.71
C MET A 1 13.35 -37.02 15.87
N ILE A 2 12.87 -35.92 15.27
CA ILE A 2 13.65 -35.12 14.31
C ILE A 2 14.18 -33.90 15.05
N HIS A 3 15.51 -33.75 15.13
CA HIS A 3 16.17 -32.77 16.00
C HIS A 3 16.61 -31.48 15.27
N LYS A 4 16.68 -31.50 13.94
CA LYS A 4 17.15 -30.39 13.11
C LYS A 4 16.00 -29.58 12.53
N ALA A 5 16.12 -28.24 12.49
CA ALA A 5 15.19 -27.35 11.80
C ALA A 5 15.89 -26.18 11.10
N LEU A 6 15.43 -25.83 9.91
CA LEU A 6 15.72 -24.58 9.24
C LEU A 6 14.48 -23.68 9.30
N ILE A 7 14.63 -22.49 9.91
CA ILE A 7 13.62 -21.43 9.91
C ILE A 7 13.97 -20.44 8.80
N LEU A 8 13.05 -20.23 7.86
CA LEU A 8 13.22 -19.31 6.74
C LEU A 8 12.83 -17.89 7.14
N ALA A 9 13.81 -17.00 7.29
CA ALA A 9 13.65 -15.63 7.79
C ALA A 9 14.32 -14.54 6.93
N ALA A 10 14.84 -14.90 5.74
CA ALA A 10 15.61 -13.98 4.88
C ALA A 10 14.78 -13.04 4.00
N GLY A 11 13.44 -13.18 3.98
CA GLY A 11 12.55 -12.45 3.08
C GLY A 11 12.49 -10.94 3.31
N TYR A 12 12.27 -10.15 2.23
CA TYR A 12 12.12 -8.69 2.31
C TYR A 12 10.82 -8.21 2.98
N GLY A 13 9.78 -9.03 3.04
CA GLY A 13 8.49 -8.65 3.60
C GLY A 13 7.79 -7.49 2.87
N THR A 14 8.01 -7.34 1.56
CA THR A 14 7.59 -6.17 0.76
C THR A 14 6.09 -5.86 0.83
N ARG A 15 5.24 -6.89 0.94
CA ARG A 15 3.77 -6.74 1.03
C ARG A 15 3.31 -6.15 2.37
N LEU A 16 4.19 -6.17 3.39
CA LEU A 16 3.94 -5.61 4.73
C LEU A 16 4.59 -4.23 4.94
N ARG A 17 5.22 -3.65 3.93
CA ARG A 17 5.71 -2.27 4.07
C ARG A 17 4.56 -1.32 4.37
N PRO A 18 4.72 -0.37 5.29
CA PRO A 18 5.98 0.10 5.90
C PRO A 18 6.42 -0.65 7.18
N PHE A 19 5.65 -1.58 7.75
CA PHE A 19 6.05 -2.29 8.97
C PHE A 19 7.44 -2.93 8.86
N THR A 20 7.74 -3.47 7.67
CA THR A 20 8.99 -4.18 7.40
C THR A 20 10.12 -3.28 6.91
N CYS A 21 9.96 -1.97 6.90
CA CYS A 21 11.03 -1.04 6.53
C CYS A 21 12.14 -0.96 7.59
N ALA A 22 11.79 -1.11 8.88
CA ALA A 22 12.72 -1.02 9.99
C ALA A 22 12.77 -2.27 10.88
N THR A 23 11.82 -3.20 10.72
CA THR A 23 11.76 -4.47 11.46
C THR A 23 11.60 -5.62 10.50
N PRO A 24 12.42 -6.69 10.56
CA PRO A 24 12.22 -7.86 9.70
C PRO A 24 10.85 -8.49 9.97
N LYS A 25 10.16 -8.96 8.93
CA LYS A 25 8.83 -9.60 9.06
C LYS A 25 8.75 -10.64 10.18
N PRO A 26 9.73 -11.56 10.35
CA PRO A 26 9.68 -12.56 11.40
C PRO A 26 9.66 -12.01 12.83
N LEU A 27 10.19 -10.80 13.04
CA LEU A 27 10.23 -10.11 14.34
C LEU A 27 9.02 -9.20 14.59
N LEU A 28 8.05 -9.16 13.69
CA LEU A 28 6.79 -8.47 13.94
C LEU A 28 5.93 -9.30 14.90
N PRO A 29 5.34 -8.67 15.93
CA PRO A 29 4.50 -9.37 16.90
C PRO A 29 3.13 -9.70 16.30
N VAL A 30 2.63 -10.89 16.65
CA VAL A 30 1.24 -11.31 16.48
C VAL A 30 0.80 -11.93 17.79
N TRP A 31 -0.28 -11.42 18.36
CA TRP A 31 -0.83 -11.86 19.66
C TRP A 31 0.21 -11.83 20.78
N GLY A 32 0.96 -10.74 20.88
CA GLY A 32 1.91 -10.50 21.97
C GLY A 32 3.25 -11.23 21.86
N GLU A 33 3.50 -11.96 20.77
CA GLU A 33 4.74 -12.70 20.56
C GLU A 33 5.23 -12.51 19.12
N THR A 34 6.55 -12.44 18.89
CA THR A 34 7.04 -12.38 17.52
C THR A 34 6.73 -13.66 16.76
N MET A 35 6.44 -13.56 15.46
CA MET A 35 6.13 -14.73 14.64
C MET A 35 7.21 -15.80 14.72
N ILE A 36 8.48 -15.38 14.73
CA ILE A 36 9.63 -16.32 14.79
C ILE A 36 9.80 -16.96 16.17
N ASP A 37 9.49 -16.26 17.29
CA ASP A 37 9.51 -16.84 18.63
C ASP A 37 8.48 -17.93 18.77
N ARG A 38 7.27 -17.70 18.24
CA ARG A 38 6.18 -18.69 18.18
C ARG A 38 6.62 -19.95 17.42
N VAL A 39 7.22 -19.80 16.24
CA VAL A 39 7.74 -20.92 15.46
C VAL A 39 8.83 -21.66 16.22
N LEU A 40 9.77 -20.96 16.85
CA LEU A 40 10.84 -21.55 17.63
C LEU A 40 10.30 -22.31 18.86
N GLY A 41 9.32 -21.73 19.56
CA GLY A 41 8.63 -22.37 20.69
C GLY A 41 8.01 -23.70 20.29
N GLN A 42 7.24 -23.72 19.23
CA GLN A 42 6.58 -24.91 18.69
C GLN A 42 7.57 -26.00 18.25
N LEU A 43 8.71 -25.62 17.66
CA LEU A 43 9.77 -26.57 17.30
C LEU A 43 10.42 -27.19 18.54
N ARG A 44 10.71 -26.39 19.57
CA ARG A 44 11.28 -26.86 20.84
C ARG A 44 10.34 -27.82 21.59
N GLU A 45 9.04 -27.55 21.60
CA GLU A 45 8.01 -28.43 22.17
C GLU A 45 8.01 -29.81 21.48
N ARG A 46 8.34 -29.85 20.19
CA ARG A 46 8.46 -31.08 19.39
C ARG A 46 9.84 -31.76 19.50
N GLY A 47 10.70 -31.28 20.41
CA GLY A 47 12.02 -31.88 20.68
C GLY A 47 13.11 -31.49 19.68
N VAL A 48 12.90 -30.42 18.89
CA VAL A 48 13.94 -29.88 18.02
C VAL A 48 15.00 -29.16 18.86
N THR A 49 16.29 -29.49 18.67
CA THR A 49 17.40 -28.97 19.46
C THR A 49 18.48 -28.28 18.65
N ASP A 50 18.57 -28.58 17.35
CA ASP A 50 19.57 -28.01 16.44
C ASP A 50 18.86 -27.15 15.37
N VAL A 51 18.75 -25.84 15.62
CA VAL A 51 18.02 -24.90 14.78
C VAL A 51 18.99 -23.97 14.07
N VAL A 52 18.79 -23.80 12.77
CA VAL A 52 19.43 -22.77 11.95
C VAL A 52 18.37 -21.80 11.46
N VAL A 53 18.67 -20.51 11.45
CA VAL A 53 17.83 -19.48 10.82
C VAL A 53 18.62 -18.83 9.68
N ASN A 54 17.99 -18.65 8.49
CA ASN A 54 18.63 -17.87 7.45
C ASN A 54 18.32 -16.38 7.62
N ALA A 55 19.22 -15.51 7.16
CA ALA A 55 19.08 -14.06 7.31
C ALA A 55 19.66 -13.32 6.11
N HIS A 56 18.92 -12.32 5.61
CA HIS A 56 19.34 -11.40 4.55
C HIS A 56 18.87 -9.97 4.85
N HIS A 57 17.59 -9.68 4.69
CA HIS A 57 17.01 -8.36 4.94
C HIS A 57 17.04 -8.03 6.45
N LEU A 58 17.57 -6.84 6.80
CA LEU A 58 17.76 -6.42 8.19
C LEU A 58 18.44 -7.49 9.06
N SER A 59 19.43 -8.18 8.47
CA SER A 59 20.07 -9.38 9.02
C SER A 59 20.63 -9.19 10.43
N ASP A 60 21.06 -7.99 10.80
CA ASP A 60 21.62 -7.72 12.13
C ASP A 60 20.58 -7.95 13.25
N GLN A 61 19.32 -7.64 13.00
CA GLN A 61 18.24 -7.89 13.95
C GLN A 61 17.94 -9.39 14.09
N ILE A 62 17.93 -10.14 12.98
CA ILE A 62 17.78 -11.61 13.02
C ILE A 62 18.98 -12.26 13.72
N ARG A 63 20.20 -11.77 13.49
CA ARG A 63 21.41 -12.26 14.17
C ARG A 63 21.34 -12.00 15.67
N ALA A 64 20.96 -10.81 16.10
CA ALA A 64 20.80 -10.48 17.52
C ALA A 64 19.72 -11.35 18.19
N TRP A 65 18.61 -11.60 17.50
CA TRP A 65 17.58 -12.53 17.97
C TRP A 65 18.10 -13.97 18.07
N ALA A 66 18.83 -14.45 17.07
CA ALA A 66 19.40 -15.80 17.04
C ALA A 66 20.45 -15.99 18.14
N GLU A 67 21.31 -14.99 18.38
CA GLU A 67 22.29 -15.00 19.47
C GLU A 67 21.60 -15.14 20.84
N LYS A 68 20.57 -14.34 21.10
CA LYS A 68 19.76 -14.42 22.33
C LYS A 68 19.17 -15.80 22.55
N ASN A 69 18.82 -16.51 21.48
CA ASN A 69 18.24 -17.85 21.51
C ASN A 69 19.26 -18.98 21.37
N SER A 70 20.56 -18.67 21.29
CA SER A 70 21.67 -19.62 21.09
C SER A 70 21.55 -20.45 19.80
N LEU A 71 21.12 -19.81 18.72
CA LEU A 71 20.90 -20.42 17.41
C LEU A 71 22.02 -20.07 16.43
N ARG A 72 22.18 -20.92 15.42
CA ARG A 72 23.06 -20.66 14.27
C ARG A 72 22.35 -19.84 13.21
N VAL A 73 23.10 -18.93 12.55
CA VAL A 73 22.61 -18.11 11.44
C VAL A 73 23.31 -18.52 10.15
N SER A 74 22.51 -18.78 9.11
CA SER A 74 22.95 -18.89 7.72
C SER A 74 22.76 -17.55 7.04
N TYR A 75 23.82 -16.74 6.94
CA TYR A 75 23.75 -15.44 6.30
C TYR A 75 23.77 -15.55 4.78
N GLU A 76 22.86 -14.86 4.12
CA GLU A 76 22.73 -14.79 2.67
C GLU A 76 23.15 -13.39 2.19
N PRO A 77 24.32 -13.23 1.51
CA PRO A 77 24.67 -11.93 0.91
C PRO A 77 23.68 -11.47 -0.16
N GLU A 78 23.10 -12.42 -0.89
CA GLU A 78 22.00 -12.26 -1.82
C GLU A 78 20.89 -13.22 -1.42
N ILE A 79 19.63 -12.83 -1.63
CA ILE A 79 18.50 -13.68 -1.26
C ILE A 79 18.49 -14.97 -2.11
N LEU A 80 18.50 -16.10 -1.44
CA LEU A 80 18.57 -17.40 -2.10
C LEU A 80 17.20 -18.05 -2.33
N GLY A 81 16.14 -17.51 -1.71
CA GLY A 81 14.82 -18.13 -1.70
C GLY A 81 14.76 -19.40 -0.88
N SER A 82 13.58 -19.99 -0.74
CA SER A 82 13.33 -21.12 0.18
C SER A 82 14.08 -22.41 -0.18
N GLY A 83 14.35 -22.64 -1.45
CA GLY A 83 15.14 -23.79 -1.92
C GLY A 83 16.64 -23.52 -1.89
N GLY A 84 17.08 -22.38 -2.42
CA GLY A 84 18.50 -22.00 -2.45
C GLY A 84 19.11 -21.88 -1.05
N ALA A 85 18.32 -21.52 -0.03
CA ALA A 85 18.73 -21.49 1.37
C ALA A 85 19.25 -22.83 1.91
N LEU A 86 18.89 -23.94 1.28
CA LEU A 86 19.38 -25.28 1.64
C LEU A 86 20.83 -25.54 1.18
N ASN A 87 21.30 -24.86 0.13
CA ASN A 87 22.61 -25.14 -0.45
C ASN A 87 23.79 -24.90 0.53
N PRO A 88 23.87 -23.77 1.27
CA PRO A 88 24.95 -23.57 2.23
C PRO A 88 24.85 -24.49 3.46
N LEU A 89 23.74 -25.19 3.63
CA LEU A 89 23.46 -26.04 4.79
C LEU A 89 23.57 -27.54 4.50
N ARG A 90 24.04 -27.97 3.32
CA ARG A 90 24.14 -29.39 2.93
C ARG A 90 24.90 -30.24 3.94
N ASP A 91 26.06 -29.76 4.40
CA ASP A 91 26.89 -30.47 5.38
C ASP A 91 26.22 -30.53 6.76
N TRP A 92 25.47 -29.48 7.14
CA TRP A 92 24.72 -29.47 8.39
C TRP A 92 23.50 -30.39 8.32
N ILE A 93 22.78 -30.44 7.22
CA ILE A 93 21.65 -31.35 7.01
C ILE A 93 22.18 -32.80 7.09
N GLY A 94 23.26 -33.11 6.36
CA GLY A 94 23.82 -34.47 6.32
C GLY A 94 22.79 -35.49 5.84
N ASP A 95 22.73 -36.63 6.52
CA ASP A 95 21.84 -37.75 6.19
C ASP A 95 20.57 -37.81 7.07
N GLU A 96 20.30 -36.76 7.85
CA GLU A 96 19.18 -36.75 8.80
C GLU A 96 17.97 -35.93 8.27
N PRO A 97 16.73 -36.38 8.53
CA PRO A 97 15.57 -35.59 8.22
C PRO A 97 15.54 -34.30 9.05
N PHE A 98 14.94 -33.26 8.49
CA PHE A 98 14.90 -31.95 9.11
C PHE A 98 13.56 -31.23 8.86
N TRP A 99 13.22 -30.33 9.78
CA TRP A 99 12.11 -29.40 9.62
C TRP A 99 12.52 -28.24 8.72
N LEU A 100 11.63 -27.86 7.79
CA LEU A 100 11.71 -26.62 7.03
C LEU A 100 10.46 -25.81 7.34
N VAL A 101 10.64 -24.64 7.94
CA VAL A 101 9.51 -23.84 8.45
C VAL A 101 9.65 -22.38 8.04
N ASN A 102 8.58 -21.82 7.49
CA ASN A 102 8.47 -20.40 7.29
C ASN A 102 8.34 -19.68 8.64
N SER A 103 8.96 -18.50 8.78
CA SER A 103 8.93 -17.70 10.02
C SER A 103 7.81 -16.68 10.10
N ASP A 104 6.97 -16.61 9.08
CA ASP A 104 5.97 -15.55 8.86
C ASP A 104 4.52 -16.06 8.84
N ILE A 105 4.32 -17.20 9.48
CA ILE A 105 3.03 -17.90 9.60
C ILE A 105 2.61 -18.01 11.07
N VAL A 106 1.32 -18.02 11.30
CA VAL A 106 0.71 -18.41 12.57
C VAL A 106 0.02 -19.75 12.36
N VAL A 107 0.45 -20.75 13.13
CA VAL A 107 -0.09 -22.11 13.07
C VAL A 107 -0.42 -22.55 14.49
N GLU A 108 -1.67 -22.96 14.72
CA GLU A 108 -2.09 -23.55 16.00
C GLU A 108 -2.86 -24.85 15.76
N ASN A 109 -2.90 -25.72 16.76
CA ASN A 109 -3.54 -27.03 16.71
C ASN A 109 -3.02 -27.90 15.54
N ALA A 110 -1.74 -27.75 15.16
CA ALA A 110 -1.14 -28.55 14.10
C ALA A 110 -1.08 -30.02 14.53
N PRO A 111 -1.44 -30.95 13.64
CA PRO A 111 -1.28 -32.38 13.87
C PRO A 111 0.20 -32.75 14.07
N ASP A 112 0.48 -33.90 14.66
CA ASP A 112 1.85 -34.40 14.86
C ASP A 112 2.47 -34.81 13.51
N LEU A 113 3.17 -33.87 12.88
CA LEU A 113 3.90 -34.12 11.64
C LEU A 113 5.05 -35.13 11.84
N GLY A 114 5.66 -35.18 13.03
CA GLY A 114 6.71 -36.14 13.35
C GLY A 114 6.19 -37.56 13.29
N ALA A 115 5.06 -37.85 13.95
CA ALA A 115 4.40 -39.15 13.89
C ALA A 115 3.96 -39.50 12.45
N ALA A 116 3.42 -38.51 11.71
CA ALA A 116 3.06 -38.71 10.31
C ALA A 116 4.30 -39.04 9.44
N PHE A 117 5.42 -38.35 9.64
CA PHE A 117 6.68 -38.63 8.95
C PHE A 117 7.20 -40.04 9.24
N ASP A 118 7.14 -40.51 10.49
CA ASP A 118 7.59 -41.83 10.87
C ASP A 118 6.88 -42.94 10.08
N THR A 119 5.61 -42.76 9.70
CA THR A 119 4.84 -43.71 8.87
C THR A 119 5.34 -43.82 7.43
N VAL A 120 6.09 -42.84 6.94
CA VAL A 120 6.56 -42.75 5.55
C VAL A 120 8.10 -42.68 5.45
N ALA A 121 8.80 -42.69 6.58
CA ALA A 121 10.24 -42.52 6.62
C ALA A 121 11.01 -43.56 5.77
N ALA A 122 10.53 -44.81 5.75
CA ALA A 122 11.14 -45.92 5.00
C ALA A 122 10.68 -46.00 3.53
N LYS A 123 9.73 -45.18 3.08
CA LYS A 123 9.25 -45.21 1.70
C LYS A 123 10.15 -44.41 0.77
N ASP A 124 10.65 -45.06 -0.29
CA ASP A 124 11.55 -44.40 -1.26
C ASP A 124 10.84 -43.39 -2.18
N ASP A 125 9.54 -43.55 -2.39
CA ASP A 125 8.70 -42.66 -3.20
C ASP A 125 8.17 -41.43 -2.43
N VAL A 126 8.55 -41.26 -1.15
CA VAL A 126 8.15 -40.12 -0.33
C VAL A 126 9.37 -39.26 0.01
N LEU A 127 9.31 -37.98 -0.40
CA LEU A 127 10.31 -36.97 -0.13
C LEU A 127 10.19 -36.39 1.29
N GLY A 128 9.00 -36.33 1.81
CA GLY A 128 8.69 -35.78 3.12
C GLY A 128 7.18 -35.63 3.35
N VAL A 129 6.84 -35.01 4.47
CA VAL A 129 5.47 -34.62 4.79
C VAL A 129 5.36 -33.10 4.89
N CYS A 130 4.21 -32.55 4.55
CA CYS A 130 3.94 -31.12 4.68
C CYS A 130 2.58 -30.84 5.29
N LEU A 131 2.50 -29.78 6.08
CA LEU A 131 1.25 -29.29 6.63
C LEU A 131 0.46 -28.54 5.55
N ALA A 132 -0.81 -28.87 5.43
CA ALA A 132 -1.72 -28.17 4.52
C ALA A 132 -3.12 -28.00 5.14
N THR A 133 -3.87 -27.01 4.65
CA THR A 133 -5.20 -26.66 5.13
C THR A 133 -6.15 -26.38 3.97
N GLU A 134 -7.44 -26.50 4.21
CA GLU A 134 -8.48 -26.03 3.29
C GLU A 134 -8.74 -24.51 3.40
N GLN A 135 -8.10 -23.82 4.35
CA GLN A 135 -8.16 -22.38 4.47
C GLN A 135 -7.21 -21.71 3.44
N GLY A 136 -7.48 -20.43 3.13
CA GLY A 136 -6.63 -19.65 2.23
C GLY A 136 -6.83 -19.96 0.74
N PRO A 137 -5.79 -19.75 -0.11
CA PRO A 137 -5.93 -19.75 -1.57
C PRO A 137 -6.07 -21.14 -2.22
N ARG A 138 -5.78 -22.23 -1.49
CA ARG A 138 -5.97 -23.63 -1.91
C ARG A 138 -5.33 -23.94 -3.27
N THR A 139 -4.04 -23.66 -3.40
CA THR A 139 -3.31 -23.72 -4.67
C THR A 139 -2.64 -25.06 -4.99
N ILE A 140 -2.61 -26.03 -4.06
CA ILE A 140 -2.04 -27.36 -4.30
C ILE A 140 -3.14 -28.40 -4.47
N GLU A 141 -2.94 -29.34 -5.41
CA GLU A 141 -3.84 -30.47 -5.62
C GLU A 141 -3.31 -31.71 -4.92
N VAL A 142 -4.19 -32.45 -4.27
CA VAL A 142 -3.84 -33.62 -3.46
C VAL A 142 -4.70 -34.81 -3.87
N GLU A 143 -4.07 -35.96 -4.12
CA GLU A 143 -4.77 -37.20 -4.37
C GLU A 143 -5.44 -37.70 -3.06
N PRO A 144 -6.76 -37.89 -3.04
CA PRO A 144 -7.51 -38.15 -1.79
C PRO A 144 -7.11 -39.41 -1.04
N ALA A 145 -6.72 -40.47 -1.73
CA ALA A 145 -6.44 -41.77 -1.11
C ALA A 145 -5.00 -41.84 -0.54
N SER A 146 -4.00 -41.41 -1.30
CA SER A 146 -2.61 -41.45 -0.89
C SER A 146 -2.18 -40.24 -0.07
N LYS A 147 -2.95 -39.13 -0.16
CA LYS A 147 -2.59 -37.82 0.35
C LYS A 147 -1.31 -37.22 -0.28
N PHE A 148 -0.91 -37.69 -1.45
CA PHE A 148 0.22 -37.12 -2.19
C PHE A 148 -0.18 -35.85 -2.90
N VAL A 149 0.73 -34.85 -2.90
CA VAL A 149 0.60 -33.68 -3.74
C VAL A 149 0.87 -34.07 -5.18
N THR A 150 -0.10 -33.83 -6.06
CA THR A 150 -0.06 -34.15 -7.49
C THR A 150 0.15 -32.91 -8.36
N ASN A 151 -0.11 -31.72 -7.83
CA ASN A 151 0.15 -30.44 -8.49
C ASN A 151 0.39 -29.35 -7.43
N TRP A 152 1.50 -28.63 -7.54
CA TRP A 152 1.86 -27.53 -6.63
C TRP A 152 1.26 -26.18 -7.03
N LYS A 153 0.70 -26.11 -8.24
CA LYS A 153 0.07 -24.90 -8.76
C LYS A 153 -1.18 -25.29 -9.55
N SER A 154 -2.29 -25.42 -8.81
CA SER A 154 -3.59 -25.75 -9.41
C SER A 154 -4.04 -24.68 -10.40
N ASP A 155 -4.55 -25.10 -11.55
CA ASP A 155 -5.21 -24.22 -12.52
C ASP A 155 -6.62 -23.82 -12.05
N GLU A 156 -7.19 -24.57 -11.09
CA GLU A 156 -8.52 -24.32 -10.50
C GLU A 156 -8.44 -24.28 -8.96
N PRO A 157 -7.85 -23.22 -8.37
CA PRO A 157 -7.76 -23.10 -6.91
C PRO A 157 -9.13 -23.08 -6.23
N GLY A 158 -9.23 -23.73 -5.06
CA GLY A 158 -10.44 -23.71 -4.25
C GLY A 158 -11.46 -24.81 -4.57
N ILE A 159 -11.25 -25.67 -5.58
CA ILE A 159 -12.10 -26.82 -5.85
C ILE A 159 -11.85 -27.98 -4.88
N PHE A 160 -12.65 -29.05 -4.98
CA PHE A 160 -12.48 -30.27 -4.18
C PHE A 160 -11.06 -30.83 -4.30
N SER A 161 -10.50 -31.30 -3.17
CA SER A 161 -9.15 -31.85 -3.06
C SER A 161 -8.00 -30.87 -3.36
N THR A 162 -8.25 -29.57 -3.25
CA THR A 162 -7.21 -28.55 -3.23
C THR A 162 -6.97 -28.03 -1.82
N TYR A 163 -5.70 -27.69 -1.53
CA TYR A 163 -5.25 -27.25 -0.21
C TYR A 163 -4.28 -26.07 -0.34
N THR A 164 -4.07 -25.37 0.77
CA THR A 164 -3.01 -24.39 0.94
C THR A 164 -1.83 -25.05 1.67
N TYR A 165 -0.62 -24.96 1.10
CA TYR A 165 0.61 -25.34 1.79
C TYR A 165 0.91 -24.34 2.91
N CYS A 166 0.98 -24.81 4.15
CA CYS A 166 1.12 -23.95 5.33
C CYS A 166 2.55 -23.46 5.60
N GLY A 167 3.53 -23.78 4.77
CA GLY A 167 4.92 -23.37 5.01
C GLY A 167 5.64 -24.17 6.09
N VAL A 168 5.15 -25.35 6.45
CA VAL A 168 5.77 -26.29 7.41
C VAL A 168 5.94 -27.65 6.76
N ALA A 169 7.14 -28.18 6.78
CA ALA A 169 7.44 -29.51 6.24
C ALA A 169 8.51 -30.23 7.06
N ILE A 170 8.50 -31.57 7.01
CA ILE A 170 9.62 -32.42 7.39
C ILE A 170 10.13 -33.10 6.13
N LEU A 171 11.41 -32.93 5.85
CA LEU A 171 12.04 -33.33 4.61
C LEU A 171 13.10 -34.39 4.85
N LYS A 172 13.21 -35.35 3.94
CA LYS A 172 14.38 -36.21 3.83
C LYS A 172 15.53 -35.46 3.17
N PRO A 173 16.81 -35.73 3.49
CA PRO A 173 18.00 -35.12 2.87
C PRO A 173 18.00 -35.22 1.33
N ARG A 174 17.34 -36.24 0.77
CA ARG A 174 17.17 -36.44 -0.68
C ARG A 174 16.58 -35.22 -1.40
N VAL A 175 15.87 -34.31 -0.71
CA VAL A 175 15.40 -33.07 -1.29
C VAL A 175 16.53 -32.24 -1.91
N LEU A 176 17.75 -32.34 -1.35
CA LEU A 176 18.94 -31.64 -1.82
C LEU A 176 19.35 -32.01 -3.25
N ASP A 177 18.97 -33.21 -3.73
CA ASP A 177 19.27 -33.67 -5.09
C ASP A 177 18.45 -32.88 -6.13
N TYR A 178 17.31 -32.31 -5.71
CA TYR A 178 16.38 -31.58 -6.54
C TYR A 178 16.54 -30.06 -6.45
N VAL A 179 17.21 -29.55 -5.41
CA VAL A 179 17.50 -28.13 -5.25
C VAL A 179 18.50 -27.65 -6.30
N ALA A 180 18.22 -26.53 -6.96
CA ALA A 180 19.14 -25.91 -7.89
C ALA A 180 20.50 -25.61 -7.22
N LYS A 181 21.61 -26.00 -7.87
CA LYS A 181 22.97 -25.91 -7.29
C LYS A 181 23.54 -24.49 -7.17
N GLY A 182 22.78 -23.47 -7.55
CA GLY A 182 23.20 -22.07 -7.44
C GLY A 182 22.05 -21.10 -7.72
N GLY A 183 22.22 -19.87 -7.22
CA GLY A 183 21.23 -18.80 -7.35
C GLY A 183 19.98 -18.97 -6.49
N ALA A 184 19.05 -18.05 -6.64
CA ALA A 184 17.78 -18.09 -5.93
C ALA A 184 16.84 -19.15 -6.51
N SER A 185 16.25 -19.98 -5.63
CA SER A 185 15.26 -20.98 -6.03
C SER A 185 14.20 -21.20 -4.95
N SER A 186 13.01 -21.63 -5.39
CA SER A 186 11.94 -22.07 -4.49
C SER A 186 12.11 -23.53 -4.10
N VAL A 187 11.80 -23.89 -2.87
CA VAL A 187 11.73 -25.29 -2.45
C VAL A 187 10.60 -26.04 -3.16
N VAL A 188 9.51 -25.34 -3.51
CA VAL A 188 8.41 -25.92 -4.30
C VAL A 188 8.92 -26.41 -5.66
N ALA A 189 9.83 -25.68 -6.30
CA ALA A 189 10.44 -26.12 -7.56
C ALA A 189 11.27 -27.41 -7.39
N ALA A 190 11.87 -27.63 -6.21
CA ALA A 190 12.51 -28.92 -5.89
C ALA A 190 11.49 -30.03 -5.69
N TYR A 191 10.34 -29.75 -5.06
CA TYR A 191 9.25 -30.71 -4.92
C TYR A 191 8.65 -31.11 -6.28
N GLU A 192 8.46 -30.15 -7.20
CA GLU A 192 7.97 -30.42 -8.56
C GLU A 192 8.94 -31.33 -9.33
N LYS A 193 10.25 -31.09 -9.24
CA LYS A 193 11.25 -31.98 -9.86
C LYS A 193 11.26 -33.37 -9.24
N ALA A 194 11.16 -33.47 -7.91
CA ALA A 194 11.10 -34.75 -7.22
C ALA A 194 9.85 -35.55 -7.63
N MET A 195 8.74 -34.88 -7.80
CA MET A 195 7.47 -35.47 -8.27
C MET A 195 7.59 -36.04 -9.68
N MET A 196 8.34 -35.37 -10.60
CA MET A 196 8.62 -35.89 -11.93
C MET A 196 9.43 -37.20 -11.89
N ASP A 197 10.28 -37.37 -10.87
CA ASP A 197 11.06 -38.58 -10.63
C ASP A 197 10.32 -39.63 -9.74
N GLY A 198 9.01 -39.41 -9.49
CA GLY A 198 8.19 -40.32 -8.72
C GLY A 198 8.37 -40.23 -7.19
N CYS A 199 8.92 -39.10 -6.70
CA CYS A 199 9.06 -38.83 -5.27
C CYS A 199 8.12 -37.70 -4.84
N PHE A 200 7.16 -38.01 -3.97
CA PHE A 200 6.05 -37.13 -3.62
C PHE A 200 6.19 -36.55 -2.21
N MET A 201 5.58 -35.39 -1.99
CA MET A 201 5.27 -34.87 -0.67
C MET A 201 3.90 -35.40 -0.23
N GLN A 202 3.80 -35.88 1.02
CA GLN A 202 2.52 -36.28 1.59
C GLN A 202 1.96 -35.17 2.47
N VAL A 203 0.68 -34.84 2.24
CA VAL A 203 -0.03 -33.82 3.03
C VAL A 203 -0.49 -34.41 4.36
N VAL A 204 -0.33 -33.61 5.41
CA VAL A 204 -0.93 -33.81 6.73
C VAL A 204 -1.85 -32.65 7.00
N THR A 205 -3.09 -32.91 7.37
CA THR A 205 -4.13 -31.90 7.63
C THR A 205 -4.95 -32.27 8.86
N SER A 206 -5.62 -31.31 9.46
CA SER A 206 -6.57 -31.48 10.56
C SER A 206 -7.69 -30.45 10.42
N ASP A 207 -8.89 -30.83 10.81
CA ASP A 207 -10.06 -29.94 10.83
C ASP A 207 -9.92 -28.83 11.89
N ASP A 208 -9.15 -29.10 12.96
CA ASP A 208 -8.90 -28.15 14.05
C ASP A 208 -7.70 -27.22 13.78
N LEU A 209 -7.02 -27.38 12.63
CA LEU A 209 -5.85 -26.59 12.27
C LEU A 209 -6.24 -25.12 12.05
N LEU A 210 -5.67 -24.22 12.84
CA LEU A 210 -5.70 -22.80 12.56
C LEU A 210 -4.42 -22.42 11.84
N TRP A 211 -4.56 -21.79 10.69
CA TRP A 211 -3.45 -21.27 9.89
C TRP A 211 -3.75 -19.86 9.39
N GLU A 212 -2.81 -18.95 9.60
CA GLU A 212 -2.89 -17.58 9.13
C GLU A 212 -1.57 -17.14 8.48
N ASP A 213 -1.69 -16.53 7.30
CA ASP A 213 -0.59 -15.84 6.64
C ASP A 213 -0.64 -14.35 6.96
N ALA A 214 0.23 -13.88 7.84
CA ALA A 214 0.41 -12.47 8.15
C ALA A 214 1.17 -11.73 7.03
N GLY A 215 0.91 -12.05 5.76
CA GLY A 215 1.69 -11.61 4.60
C GLY A 215 1.30 -10.26 4.02
N THR A 216 0.16 -9.69 4.40
CA THR A 216 -0.34 -8.39 3.92
C THR A 216 -0.72 -7.49 5.08
N ILE A 217 -0.76 -6.17 4.84
CA ILE A 217 -1.13 -5.18 5.86
C ILE A 217 -2.50 -5.51 6.47
N ASP A 218 -3.50 -5.74 5.62
CA ASP A 218 -4.88 -5.99 6.07
C ASP A 218 -4.94 -7.22 6.97
N ARG A 219 -4.33 -8.35 6.55
CA ARG A 219 -4.29 -9.58 7.37
C ARG A 219 -3.52 -9.39 8.67
N TYR A 220 -2.36 -8.71 8.63
CA TYR A 220 -1.57 -8.42 9.81
C TYR A 220 -2.33 -7.53 10.81
N VAL A 221 -3.04 -6.52 10.30
CA VAL A 221 -3.87 -5.63 11.12
C VAL A 221 -5.05 -6.38 11.71
N ASP A 222 -5.75 -7.20 10.91
CA ASP A 222 -6.90 -7.99 11.38
C ASP A 222 -6.50 -8.96 12.47
N LEU A 223 -5.37 -9.68 12.32
CA LEU A 223 -4.83 -10.58 13.34
C LEU A 223 -4.56 -9.89 14.68
N ASN A 224 -4.12 -8.62 14.66
CA ASN A 224 -3.81 -7.87 15.88
C ASN A 224 -4.98 -7.02 16.41
N ARG A 225 -6.06 -6.85 15.65
CA ARG A 225 -7.23 -6.04 16.06
C ARG A 225 -8.11 -6.77 17.07
N ASP A 226 -8.26 -8.08 16.92
CA ASP A 226 -9.18 -8.91 17.72
C ASP A 226 -8.61 -9.28 19.09
N GLU A 227 -7.33 -8.97 19.33
CA GLU A 227 -6.68 -9.23 20.60
C GLU A 227 -6.73 -8.01 21.54
N LYS A 228 -6.72 -8.33 22.83
CA LYS A 228 -6.89 -7.40 23.97
C LYS A 228 -5.99 -6.17 23.86
N ASP A 229 -6.59 -5.05 24.28
CA ASP A 229 -5.93 -3.81 24.72
C ASP A 229 -4.48 -3.60 24.25
N ASN A 230 -4.32 -2.94 23.06
CA ASN A 230 -3.05 -2.37 22.65
C ASN A 230 -2.04 -3.28 21.93
N ALA A 231 -2.48 -4.32 21.23
CA ALA A 231 -1.59 -5.21 20.46
C ALA A 231 -0.64 -4.45 19.49
N PHE A 232 -1.09 -3.33 18.95
CA PHE A 232 -0.23 -2.49 18.10
C PHE A 232 0.90 -1.79 18.85
N ALA A 233 0.80 -1.61 20.18
CA ALA A 233 1.87 -1.02 20.98
C ALA A 233 3.11 -1.90 21.08
N GLU A 234 2.99 -3.18 20.77
CA GLU A 234 4.12 -4.12 20.75
C GLU A 234 4.92 -4.08 19.44
N ILE A 235 4.38 -3.45 18.40
CA ILE A 235 5.13 -3.22 17.15
C ILE A 235 6.34 -2.35 17.48
N PRO A 236 7.59 -2.81 17.21
CA PRO A 236 8.80 -2.15 17.70
C PRO A 236 8.88 -0.66 17.38
N GLN A 237 8.44 -0.25 16.17
CA GLN A 237 8.42 1.13 15.74
C GLN A 237 7.43 1.98 16.55
N LEU A 238 6.26 1.42 16.91
CA LEU A 238 5.25 2.11 17.70
C LEU A 238 5.64 2.12 19.19
N ALA A 239 6.15 1.00 19.71
CA ALA A 239 6.67 0.88 21.07
C ALA A 239 7.74 1.94 21.39
N ALA A 240 8.67 2.19 20.46
CA ALA A 240 9.74 3.17 20.59
C ALA A 240 9.23 4.60 20.79
N THR A 241 8.01 4.92 20.35
CA THR A 241 7.42 6.26 20.50
C THR A 241 7.02 6.59 21.93
N GLY A 242 6.85 5.58 22.80
CA GLY A 242 6.29 5.72 24.14
C GLY A 242 4.85 6.26 24.14
N ALA A 243 4.12 6.18 23.04
CA ALA A 243 2.70 6.43 22.96
C ALA A 243 1.90 5.17 23.33
N ARG A 244 0.61 5.33 23.56
CA ARG A 244 -0.31 4.27 23.97
C ARG A 244 -1.63 4.39 23.23
N ASP A 245 -2.52 3.42 23.44
CA ASP A 245 -3.88 3.42 22.94
C ASP A 245 -3.93 3.51 21.40
N PHE A 246 -3.11 2.66 20.75
CA PHE A 246 -3.03 2.63 19.29
C PHE A 246 -4.26 1.96 18.69
N GLU A 247 -4.94 2.67 17.78
CA GLU A 247 -6.02 2.13 16.96
C GLU A 247 -5.66 2.34 15.49
N PHE A 248 -5.79 1.30 14.67
CA PHE A 248 -5.56 1.39 13.23
C PHE A 248 -6.60 2.29 12.56
N LEU A 249 -6.14 3.29 11.85
CA LEU A 249 -6.99 4.22 11.10
C LEU A 249 -7.11 3.83 9.62
N SER A 250 -5.98 3.64 8.97
CA SER A 250 -5.94 3.30 7.53
C SER A 250 -4.54 2.92 7.07
N ALA A 251 -4.49 2.17 5.96
CA ALA A 251 -3.32 2.08 5.09
C ALA A 251 -3.68 2.75 3.77
N ARG A 252 -2.93 3.79 3.37
CA ARG A 252 -3.21 4.53 2.14
C ARG A 252 -2.16 4.21 1.07
N GLY A 253 -2.55 4.29 -0.21
CA GLY A 253 -1.69 4.03 -1.38
C GLY A 253 -0.45 4.92 -1.52
N SER A 254 -0.13 5.72 -0.50
CA SER A 254 1.11 6.49 -0.34
C SER A 254 2.19 5.72 0.44
N GLU A 255 2.01 4.41 0.66
CA GLU A 255 2.92 3.56 1.42
C GLU A 255 3.13 4.06 2.86
N ARG A 256 2.03 4.51 3.46
CA ARG A 256 1.92 4.94 4.85
C ARG A 256 0.80 4.18 5.55
N VAL A 257 1.04 3.88 6.83
CA VAL A 257 0.05 3.29 7.73
C VAL A 257 -0.16 4.25 8.90
N PHE A 258 -1.42 4.48 9.26
CA PHE A 258 -1.83 5.46 10.23
C PHE A 258 -2.51 4.79 11.43
N PHE A 259 -2.12 5.23 12.62
CA PHE A 259 -2.75 4.85 13.88
C PHE A 259 -3.13 6.10 14.68
N SER A 260 -4.31 6.13 15.31
CA SER A 260 -4.55 7.07 16.41
C SER A 260 -3.80 6.59 17.66
N CYS A 261 -3.41 7.51 18.51
CA CYS A 261 -2.80 7.23 19.80
C CYS A 261 -3.01 8.39 20.78
N ASP A 262 -2.66 8.22 22.06
CA ASP A 262 -2.78 9.24 23.10
C ASP A 262 -1.99 10.53 22.78
N LYS A 263 -0.94 10.46 21.95
CA LYS A 263 -0.13 11.61 21.52
C LYS A 263 -0.59 12.25 20.20
N GLY A 264 -1.51 11.63 19.46
CA GLY A 264 -1.99 12.13 18.19
C GLY A 264 -2.17 11.06 17.13
N VAL A 265 -1.52 11.20 15.96
CA VAL A 265 -1.56 10.24 14.85
C VAL A 265 -0.16 9.74 14.58
N ALA A 266 0.07 8.46 14.87
CA ALA A 266 1.32 7.79 14.53
C ALA A 266 1.28 7.31 13.07
N ILE A 267 2.39 7.51 12.37
CA ILE A 267 2.54 7.21 10.94
C ILE A 267 3.79 6.36 10.77
N LEU A 268 3.61 5.15 10.27
CA LEU A 268 4.70 4.35 9.72
C LEU A 268 4.78 4.62 8.22
N TYR A 269 5.98 4.77 7.67
CA TYR A 269 6.16 5.12 6.26
C TYR A 269 7.31 4.38 5.58
N ASP A 270 7.17 4.19 4.26
CA ASP A 270 8.26 3.74 3.37
C ASP A 270 8.77 4.94 2.56
N ASP A 271 10.06 5.28 2.70
CA ASP A 271 10.75 6.31 1.92
C ASP A 271 11.70 5.74 0.85
N ALA A 272 11.80 4.42 0.75
CA ALA A 272 12.61 3.79 -0.30
C ALA A 272 11.94 3.87 -1.67
N THR A 273 10.60 3.74 -1.70
CA THR A 273 9.79 3.86 -2.90
C THR A 273 9.21 5.26 -3.09
N ARG A 274 8.99 5.99 -1.97
CA ARG A 274 8.52 7.38 -1.94
C ARG A 274 9.38 8.22 -1.03
N THR A 275 10.46 8.75 -1.59
CA THR A 275 11.44 9.55 -0.85
C THR A 275 10.83 10.76 -0.14
N GLU A 276 9.74 11.32 -0.66
CA GLU A 276 9.00 12.42 -0.05
C GLU A 276 8.41 12.08 1.33
N ASN A 277 8.14 10.80 1.63
CA ASN A 277 7.64 10.42 2.95
C ASN A 277 8.64 10.72 4.06
N GLY A 278 9.94 10.53 3.82
CA GLY A 278 11.01 10.87 4.77
C GLY A 278 11.22 12.37 4.97
N LEU A 279 10.67 13.21 4.09
CA LEU A 279 10.80 14.66 4.18
C LEU A 279 9.71 15.31 5.06
N TYR A 280 8.62 14.60 5.33
CA TYR A 280 7.40 15.15 5.94
C TYR A 280 7.69 15.90 7.26
N ALA A 281 8.38 15.28 8.19
CA ALA A 281 8.62 15.87 9.52
C ALA A 281 9.45 17.15 9.45
N GLY A 282 10.49 17.18 8.60
CA GLY A 282 11.31 18.38 8.37
C GLY A 282 10.50 19.52 7.76
N LEU A 283 9.71 19.22 6.74
CA LEU A 283 8.83 20.19 6.07
C LEU A 283 7.74 20.70 7.00
N ALA A 284 7.14 19.83 7.81
CA ALA A 284 6.14 20.22 8.82
C ALA A 284 6.70 21.23 9.83
N ARG A 285 7.91 20.99 10.35
CA ARG A 285 8.57 21.91 11.28
C ARG A 285 8.85 23.26 10.64
N TRP A 286 9.35 23.28 9.40
CA TRP A 286 9.60 24.52 8.66
C TRP A 286 8.29 25.29 8.40
N LEU A 287 7.26 24.63 7.88
CA LEU A 287 5.95 25.25 7.65
C LEU A 287 5.36 25.81 8.95
N LYS A 288 5.46 25.07 10.05
CA LYS A 288 5.00 25.52 11.36
C LYS A 288 5.72 26.77 11.84
N ALA A 289 7.06 26.84 11.65
CA ALA A 289 7.87 28.00 11.99
C ALA A 289 7.49 29.24 11.16
N LYS A 290 6.98 29.04 9.93
CA LYS A 290 6.45 30.10 9.06
C LYS A 290 4.99 30.46 9.37
N GLY A 291 4.37 29.86 10.37
CA GLY A 291 2.98 30.13 10.77
C GLY A 291 1.94 29.43 9.90
N ALA A 292 2.31 28.51 9.02
CA ALA A 292 1.37 27.71 8.27
C ALA A 292 0.55 26.80 9.19
N PRO A 293 -0.74 26.62 8.95
CA PRO A 293 -1.62 25.80 9.77
C PRO A 293 -1.41 24.32 9.45
N VAL A 294 -0.31 23.75 9.89
CA VAL A 294 0.03 22.32 9.73
C VAL A 294 0.11 21.63 11.09
N PRO A 295 -0.07 20.31 11.17
CA PRO A 295 0.09 19.56 12.42
C PRO A 295 1.50 19.71 12.98
N GLU A 296 1.60 19.73 14.30
CA GLU A 296 2.89 19.71 15.02
C GLU A 296 3.48 18.30 14.97
N VAL A 297 4.80 18.19 14.78
CA VAL A 297 5.54 16.94 14.88
C VAL A 297 5.86 16.67 16.34
N VAL A 298 5.18 15.70 16.94
CA VAL A 298 5.33 15.31 18.35
C VAL A 298 6.51 14.34 18.54
N TYR A 299 6.69 13.45 17.60
CA TYR A 299 7.77 12.44 17.56
C TYR A 299 8.24 12.24 16.14
N ASP A 300 9.54 11.95 15.97
CA ASP A 300 10.13 11.69 14.66
C ASP A 300 11.38 10.84 14.81
N ASP A 301 11.33 9.64 14.27
CA ASP A 301 12.47 8.71 14.19
C ASP A 301 12.62 8.23 12.73
N PRO A 302 13.48 8.88 11.95
CA PRO A 302 13.73 8.49 10.56
C PRO A 302 14.36 7.10 10.41
N ALA A 303 15.08 6.61 11.41
CA ALA A 303 15.67 5.26 11.36
C ALA A 303 14.59 4.19 11.52
N ALA A 304 13.63 4.41 12.42
CA ALA A 304 12.47 3.55 12.62
C ALA A 304 11.36 3.77 11.56
N LYS A 305 11.50 4.76 10.66
CA LYS A 305 10.47 5.14 9.67
C LYS A 305 9.12 5.46 10.33
N THR A 306 9.18 6.19 11.46
CA THR A 306 8.03 6.46 12.32
C THR A 306 7.99 7.92 12.72
N MET A 307 6.80 8.52 12.65
CA MET A 307 6.55 9.85 13.22
C MET A 307 5.19 9.89 13.93
N ILE A 308 5.03 10.82 14.87
CA ILE A 308 3.72 11.17 15.44
C ILE A 308 3.45 12.64 15.17
N LEU A 309 2.28 12.90 14.61
CA LEU A 309 1.75 14.24 14.43
C LEU A 309 0.67 14.52 15.48
N ALA A 310 0.64 15.73 16.00
CA ALA A 310 -0.46 16.17 16.83
C ALA A 310 -1.80 15.99 16.10
N ASN A 311 -2.83 15.56 16.82
CA ASN A 311 -4.16 15.35 16.23
C ASN A 311 -4.70 16.65 15.64
N ALA A 312 -4.78 16.71 14.32
CA ALA A 312 -5.25 17.84 13.52
C ALA A 312 -6.78 17.88 13.36
N GLY A 313 -7.49 16.91 13.89
CA GLY A 313 -8.94 16.77 13.74
C GLY A 313 -9.30 15.82 12.60
N ALA A 314 -10.44 16.07 11.97
CA ALA A 314 -11.00 15.22 10.92
C ALA A 314 -11.48 16.04 9.71
N GLU A 315 -11.67 15.35 8.61
CA GLU A 315 -12.41 15.88 7.45
C GLU A 315 -13.86 16.17 7.87
N ARG A 316 -14.43 17.22 7.34
CA ARG A 316 -15.85 17.53 7.49
C ARG A 316 -16.39 18.26 6.27
N LYS A 317 -17.70 18.21 6.09
CA LYS A 317 -18.34 19.07 5.09
C LYS A 317 -18.11 20.53 5.48
N MET A 318 -17.47 21.30 4.62
CA MET A 318 -17.14 22.69 4.84
C MET A 318 -18.27 23.61 4.37
N SER A 319 -18.53 24.68 5.13
CA SER A 319 -19.36 25.80 4.71
C SER A 319 -18.57 26.77 3.83
N LEU A 320 -19.27 27.72 3.18
CA LEU A 320 -18.57 28.76 2.42
C LEU A 320 -17.67 29.63 3.31
N GLU A 321 -18.05 29.86 4.57
CA GLU A 321 -17.21 30.57 5.54
C GLU A 321 -15.92 29.81 5.86
N ASP A 322 -15.99 28.47 5.89
CA ASP A 322 -14.80 27.65 6.06
C ASP A 322 -13.88 27.76 4.84
N TYR A 323 -14.45 27.74 3.63
CA TYR A 323 -13.67 27.93 2.40
C TYR A 323 -12.99 29.30 2.33
N VAL A 324 -13.59 30.35 2.89
CA VAL A 324 -12.93 31.66 3.03
C VAL A 324 -11.63 31.52 3.81
N LYS A 325 -11.65 30.81 4.97
CA LYS A 325 -10.45 30.56 5.79
C LYS A 325 -9.43 29.70 5.06
N VAL A 326 -9.90 28.70 4.31
CA VAL A 326 -9.03 27.81 3.51
C VAL A 326 -8.32 28.60 2.41
N VAL A 327 -9.03 29.47 1.70
CA VAL A 327 -8.45 30.33 0.66
C VAL A 327 -7.42 31.31 1.23
N GLU A 328 -7.69 31.90 2.42
CA GLU A 328 -6.73 32.75 3.11
C GLU A 328 -5.46 31.98 3.50
N ALA A 329 -5.62 30.75 4.02
CA ALA A 329 -4.50 29.88 4.36
C ALA A 329 -3.70 29.46 3.11
N LEU A 330 -4.38 29.18 1.99
CA LEU A 330 -3.75 28.86 0.71
C LEU A 330 -2.92 30.05 0.18
N ALA A 331 -3.49 31.25 0.19
CA ALA A 331 -2.76 32.44 -0.25
C ALA A 331 -1.48 32.67 0.58
N ALA A 332 -1.58 32.51 1.90
CA ALA A 332 -0.43 32.59 2.80
C ALA A 332 0.58 31.46 2.55
N PHE A 333 0.12 30.22 2.33
CA PHE A 333 1.00 29.08 2.00
C PHE A 333 1.77 29.32 0.69
N ASN A 334 1.08 29.72 -0.37
CA ASN A 334 1.73 29.98 -1.67
C ASN A 334 2.75 31.14 -1.60
N ALA A 335 2.54 32.12 -0.72
CA ALA A 335 3.48 33.24 -0.51
C ALA A 335 4.81 32.78 0.08
N LEU A 336 4.87 31.64 0.78
CA LEU A 336 6.10 31.08 1.31
C LEU A 336 7.15 30.72 0.24
N GLY A 337 6.73 30.62 -1.03
CA GLY A 337 7.64 30.40 -2.15
C GLY A 337 8.70 31.51 -2.34
N ALA A 338 8.47 32.69 -1.75
CA ALA A 338 9.42 33.81 -1.75
C ALA A 338 10.31 33.87 -0.50
N ALA A 339 10.28 32.84 0.39
CA ALA A 339 11.10 32.82 1.58
C ALA A 339 12.59 32.58 1.24
N ASP A 340 13.50 33.31 1.89
CA ASP A 340 14.95 33.19 1.67
C ASP A 340 15.52 31.85 2.18
N ASP A 341 14.82 31.18 3.09
CA ASP A 341 15.22 29.93 3.74
C ASP A 341 14.35 28.73 3.29
N LEU A 342 13.96 28.69 2.01
CA LEU A 342 13.27 27.53 1.46
C LEU A 342 14.05 26.23 1.73
N PRO A 343 13.36 25.13 2.14
CA PRO A 343 14.03 23.86 2.33
C PRO A 343 14.75 23.38 1.06
N ALA A 344 16.03 23.04 1.18
CA ALA A 344 16.85 22.60 0.05
C ALA A 344 16.38 21.25 -0.55
N ASN A 345 15.60 20.50 0.21
CA ASN A 345 15.08 19.18 -0.14
C ASN A 345 13.61 19.19 -0.60
N LEU A 346 13.11 20.34 -1.06
CA LEU A 346 11.82 20.38 -1.73
C LEU A 346 11.80 19.45 -2.94
N THR A 347 10.63 18.89 -3.24
CA THR A 347 10.43 18.15 -4.48
C THR A 347 10.79 19.04 -5.68
N LYS A 348 11.34 18.43 -6.75
CA LYS A 348 11.70 19.13 -8.00
C LYS A 348 10.56 20.07 -8.42
N PRO A 349 10.86 21.33 -8.78
CA PRO A 349 9.86 22.26 -9.26
C PRO A 349 9.07 21.70 -10.44
N PHE A 350 7.86 22.22 -10.64
CA PHE A 350 7.12 21.94 -11.87
C PHE A 350 7.94 22.38 -13.08
N ASP A 351 8.09 21.47 -14.03
CA ASP A 351 8.81 21.64 -15.30
C ASP A 351 8.14 20.81 -16.40
N ALA A 352 8.65 20.91 -17.61
CA ALA A 352 8.13 20.22 -18.79
C ALA A 352 8.04 18.70 -18.59
N GLU A 353 9.00 18.08 -17.90
CA GLU A 353 9.01 16.65 -17.61
C GLU A 353 7.88 16.25 -16.66
N THR A 354 7.67 17.06 -15.62
CA THR A 354 6.59 16.84 -14.65
C THR A 354 5.21 16.97 -15.30
N TRP A 355 5.02 18.00 -16.15
CA TRP A 355 3.76 18.17 -16.88
C TRP A 355 3.51 16.99 -17.84
N GLN A 356 4.54 16.57 -18.57
CA GLN A 356 4.42 15.42 -19.48
C GLN A 356 4.09 14.13 -18.71
N TRP A 357 4.68 13.91 -17.55
CA TRP A 357 4.37 12.76 -16.71
C TRP A 357 2.90 12.74 -16.27
N GLU A 358 2.31 13.91 -15.94
CA GLU A 358 0.88 14.00 -15.61
C GLU A 358 -0.01 13.68 -16.82
N HIS A 359 0.38 14.13 -18.03
CA HIS A 359 -0.31 13.79 -19.27
C HIS A 359 -0.22 12.29 -19.60
N ASP A 360 0.96 11.68 -19.43
CA ASP A 360 1.17 10.26 -19.65
C ASP A 360 0.36 9.41 -18.66
N LEU A 361 0.25 9.85 -17.41
CA LEU A 361 -0.59 9.22 -16.39
C LEU A 361 -2.06 9.20 -16.84
N PHE A 362 -2.57 10.32 -17.34
CA PHE A 362 -3.93 10.44 -17.89
C PHE A 362 -4.12 9.53 -19.10
N ALA A 363 -3.21 9.60 -20.07
CA ALA A 363 -3.26 8.79 -21.28
C ALA A 363 -3.28 7.29 -20.97
N LYS A 364 -2.42 6.85 -20.04
CA LYS A 364 -2.27 5.44 -19.72
C LYS A 364 -3.44 4.90 -18.88
N PHE A 365 -3.83 5.59 -17.84
CA PHE A 365 -4.73 5.03 -16.83
C PHE A 365 -6.18 5.51 -16.94
N CYS A 366 -6.40 6.78 -17.32
CA CYS A 366 -7.74 7.24 -17.60
C CYS A 366 -8.19 6.80 -18.98
N LEU A 367 -7.52 7.25 -20.04
CA LEU A 367 -7.94 6.94 -21.40
C LEU A 367 -7.71 5.46 -21.75
N GLY A 368 -6.51 4.93 -21.50
CA GLY A 368 -6.15 3.55 -21.89
C GLY A 368 -6.83 2.49 -21.03
N ALA A 369 -6.60 2.52 -19.69
CA ALA A 369 -7.07 1.44 -18.83
C ALA A 369 -8.59 1.50 -18.54
N ARG A 370 -9.17 2.71 -18.38
CA ARG A 370 -10.60 2.85 -18.05
C ARG A 370 -11.49 2.92 -19.29
N PHE A 371 -11.12 3.74 -20.29
CA PHE A 371 -11.97 4.02 -21.46
C PHE A 371 -11.48 3.33 -22.76
N ALA A 372 -10.45 2.48 -22.69
CA ALA A 372 -9.91 1.70 -23.79
C ALA A 372 -9.63 2.50 -25.08
N ARG A 373 -9.18 3.76 -24.96
CA ARG A 373 -8.90 4.64 -26.10
C ARG A 373 -7.53 5.34 -25.97
N PRO A 374 -6.86 5.67 -27.11
CA PRO A 374 -5.63 6.45 -27.10
C PRO A 374 -5.93 7.95 -26.90
N MET A 375 -4.94 8.70 -26.44
CA MET A 375 -4.96 10.17 -26.48
C MET A 375 -4.74 10.64 -27.94
N SER A 376 -5.60 11.53 -28.44
CA SER A 376 -5.43 12.08 -29.78
C SER A 376 -4.31 13.13 -29.83
N ASP A 377 -3.73 13.36 -31.03
CA ASP A 377 -2.69 14.38 -31.22
C ASP A 377 -3.21 15.80 -30.91
N ALA A 378 -4.48 16.06 -31.18
CA ALA A 378 -5.10 17.36 -30.89
C ALA A 378 -5.16 17.63 -29.37
N VAL A 379 -5.62 16.65 -28.59
CA VAL A 379 -5.63 16.73 -27.13
C VAL A 379 -4.22 16.88 -26.57
N ALA A 380 -3.26 16.09 -27.06
CA ALA A 380 -1.87 16.17 -26.63
C ALA A 380 -1.25 17.55 -26.93
N ALA A 381 -1.59 18.16 -28.07
CA ALA A 381 -1.13 19.49 -28.45
C ALA A 381 -1.71 20.58 -27.52
N GLU A 382 -3.00 20.52 -27.21
CA GLU A 382 -3.64 21.45 -26.27
C GLU A 382 -3.06 21.32 -24.86
N LEU A 383 -2.88 20.11 -24.33
CA LEU A 383 -2.28 19.89 -23.02
C LEU A 383 -0.82 20.39 -22.96
N LYS A 384 -0.04 20.21 -24.02
CA LYS A 384 1.31 20.77 -24.12
C LYS A 384 1.29 22.30 -24.10
N ASN A 385 0.30 22.94 -24.75
CA ASN A 385 0.12 24.39 -24.69
C ASN A 385 -0.25 24.87 -23.28
N VAL A 386 -1.15 24.15 -22.59
CA VAL A 386 -1.49 24.39 -21.18
C VAL A 386 -0.24 24.39 -20.30
N ALA A 387 0.59 23.37 -20.41
CA ALA A 387 1.86 23.27 -19.69
C ALA A 387 2.76 24.48 -19.97
N ALA A 388 2.92 24.87 -21.24
CA ALA A 388 3.75 26.00 -21.63
C ALA A 388 3.23 27.37 -21.08
N ILE A 389 1.91 27.51 -20.93
CA ILE A 389 1.32 28.69 -20.28
C ILE A 389 1.68 28.68 -18.79
N LEU A 390 1.48 27.57 -18.10
CA LEU A 390 1.72 27.43 -16.66
C LEU A 390 3.22 27.59 -16.29
N GLU A 391 4.13 27.19 -17.16
CA GLU A 391 5.58 27.37 -16.96
C GLU A 391 6.01 28.84 -16.90
N ARG A 392 5.29 29.74 -17.56
CA ARG A 392 5.58 31.18 -17.58
C ARG A 392 5.12 31.90 -16.33
N GLU A 393 4.26 31.25 -15.54
CA GLU A 393 3.71 31.86 -14.33
C GLU A 393 4.79 32.03 -13.24
N PRO A 394 4.69 33.13 -12.45
CA PRO A 394 5.57 33.32 -11.30
C PRO A 394 5.47 32.17 -10.31
N LYS A 395 6.62 31.64 -9.92
CA LYS A 395 6.70 30.51 -9.00
C LYS A 395 6.20 30.90 -7.61
N ALA A 396 5.41 30.01 -7.02
CA ALA A 396 4.93 30.03 -5.65
C ALA A 396 5.28 28.69 -4.98
N LEU A 397 5.17 28.58 -3.67
CA LEU A 397 5.19 27.27 -3.03
C LEU A 397 3.82 26.61 -3.27
N VAL A 398 3.80 25.50 -3.99
CA VAL A 398 2.59 24.77 -4.35
C VAL A 398 2.52 23.51 -3.51
N HIS A 399 1.39 23.28 -2.87
CA HIS A 399 1.07 22.05 -2.12
C HIS A 399 0.93 20.84 -3.06
N ARG A 400 0.44 21.08 -4.28
CA ARG A 400 0.14 20.14 -5.35
C ARG A 400 -1.23 19.44 -5.21
N ASP A 401 -1.58 18.98 -4.02
CA ASP A 401 -2.84 18.28 -3.74
C ASP A 401 -3.70 19.05 -2.72
N PHE A 402 -3.92 20.37 -2.97
CA PHE A 402 -4.67 21.26 -2.08
C PHE A 402 -6.19 21.10 -2.27
N GLN A 403 -6.69 19.91 -1.97
CA GLN A 403 -8.10 19.53 -2.06
C GLN A 403 -8.77 19.47 -0.69
N SER A 404 -10.09 19.45 -0.66
CA SER A 404 -10.89 19.48 0.58
C SER A 404 -10.54 18.39 1.58
N THR A 405 -10.20 17.18 1.10
CA THR A 405 -9.81 16.03 1.94
C THR A 405 -8.45 16.18 2.63
N ASN A 406 -7.64 17.15 2.20
CA ASN A 406 -6.35 17.48 2.83
C ASN A 406 -6.44 18.69 3.78
N VAL A 407 -7.66 19.14 4.09
CA VAL A 407 -7.94 20.21 5.06
C VAL A 407 -8.74 19.61 6.22
N LEU A 408 -8.08 19.43 7.36
CA LEU A 408 -8.67 18.89 8.57
C LEU A 408 -9.12 20.01 9.52
N TRP A 409 -10.10 19.70 10.36
CA TRP A 409 -10.67 20.65 11.30
C TRP A 409 -10.72 20.10 12.73
N LYS A 410 -10.21 20.87 13.67
CA LYS A 410 -10.33 20.61 15.12
C LYS A 410 -10.71 21.89 15.84
N ASN A 411 -11.85 21.91 16.52
CA ASN A 411 -12.32 23.07 17.31
C ASN A 411 -12.24 24.39 16.49
N SER A 412 -12.80 24.41 15.29
CA SER A 412 -12.82 25.55 14.36
C SER A 412 -11.45 26.02 13.83
N LYS A 413 -10.37 25.28 14.12
CA LYS A 413 -9.03 25.50 13.55
C LYS A 413 -8.81 24.53 12.40
N LEU A 414 -8.38 25.06 11.26
CA LEU A 414 -7.98 24.24 10.12
C LEU A 414 -6.52 23.76 10.26
N SER A 415 -6.23 22.63 9.65
CA SER A 415 -4.87 22.11 9.46
C SER A 415 -4.73 21.55 8.07
N ILE A 416 -3.64 21.91 7.39
CA ILE A 416 -3.28 21.39 6.06
C ILE A 416 -2.38 20.17 6.26
N ILE A 417 -2.69 19.08 5.57
CA ILE A 417 -1.92 17.82 5.61
C ILE A 417 -1.52 17.40 4.20
N ASP A 418 -0.65 16.40 4.09
CA ASP A 418 -0.22 15.79 2.81
C ASP A 418 0.63 16.71 1.91
N PHE A 419 1.43 17.57 2.52
CA PHE A 419 2.25 18.59 1.85
C PHE A 419 3.66 18.12 1.49
N GLN A 420 4.06 16.87 1.73
CA GLN A 420 5.44 16.39 1.47
C GLN A 420 5.82 16.42 -0.02
N GLY A 421 4.85 16.42 -0.91
CA GLY A 421 5.05 16.61 -2.35
C GLY A 421 5.14 18.07 -2.81
N MET A 422 5.15 19.03 -1.85
CA MET A 422 5.18 20.46 -2.18
C MET A 422 6.43 20.84 -2.97
N ARG A 423 6.27 21.81 -3.86
CA ARG A 423 7.30 22.24 -4.81
C ARG A 423 7.08 23.68 -5.27
N LEU A 424 8.03 24.23 -6.00
CA LEU A 424 7.82 25.51 -6.66
C LEU A 424 7.03 25.32 -7.97
N GLY A 425 6.00 26.15 -8.17
CA GLY A 425 5.14 26.08 -9.35
C GLY A 425 4.14 27.23 -9.43
N PRO A 426 3.19 27.17 -10.39
CA PRO A 426 2.16 28.20 -10.55
C PRO A 426 1.15 28.13 -9.40
N ALA A 427 0.92 29.23 -8.70
CA ALA A 427 -0.05 29.32 -7.61
C ALA A 427 -1.48 28.90 -8.03
N ALA A 428 -1.83 29.11 -9.29
CA ALA A 428 -3.13 28.74 -9.85
C ALA A 428 -3.40 27.23 -9.76
N TYR A 429 -2.37 26.38 -9.68
CA TYR A 429 -2.52 24.93 -9.60
C TYR A 429 -3.19 24.50 -8.29
N ASP A 430 -2.79 25.08 -7.15
CA ASP A 430 -3.44 24.80 -5.86
C ASP A 430 -4.83 25.41 -5.76
N LEU A 431 -5.00 26.64 -6.29
CA LEU A 431 -6.33 27.25 -6.34
C LEU A 431 -7.29 26.38 -7.18
N ALA A 432 -6.82 25.86 -8.32
CA ALA A 432 -7.59 24.92 -9.14
C ALA A 432 -7.91 23.63 -8.38
N SER A 433 -6.93 23.07 -7.64
CA SER A 433 -7.16 21.88 -6.80
C SER A 433 -8.29 22.08 -5.79
N LEU A 434 -8.49 23.32 -5.29
CA LEU A 434 -9.53 23.66 -4.32
C LEU A 434 -10.89 23.95 -4.99
N VAL A 435 -10.92 24.81 -6.01
CA VAL A 435 -12.20 25.31 -6.57
C VAL A 435 -12.76 24.46 -7.72
N TYR A 436 -11.96 23.50 -8.22
CA TYR A 436 -12.36 22.44 -9.16
C TYR A 436 -12.20 21.04 -8.54
N ASP A 437 -12.26 20.98 -7.20
CA ASP A 437 -12.15 19.72 -6.45
C ASP A 437 -13.30 18.77 -6.82
N PRO A 438 -13.04 17.55 -7.33
CA PRO A 438 -14.08 16.58 -7.66
C PRO A 438 -14.90 16.05 -6.47
N TYR A 439 -14.46 16.33 -5.24
CA TYR A 439 -15.16 15.94 -4.02
C TYR A 439 -16.23 16.96 -3.60
N VAL A 440 -16.27 18.14 -4.24
CA VAL A 440 -17.12 19.26 -3.84
C VAL A 440 -17.77 19.93 -5.05
N THR A 441 -19.04 20.26 -4.94
CA THR A 441 -19.75 21.04 -5.97
C THR A 441 -19.90 22.47 -5.50
N PHE A 442 -19.33 23.40 -6.26
CA PHE A 442 -19.55 24.85 -6.09
C PHE A 442 -20.49 25.38 -7.15
N THR A 443 -21.34 26.30 -6.76
CA THR A 443 -22.03 27.16 -7.74
C THR A 443 -21.01 28.08 -8.40
N GLU A 444 -21.34 28.56 -9.59
CA GLU A 444 -20.49 29.53 -10.32
C GLU A 444 -20.24 30.82 -9.49
N GLY A 445 -21.22 31.27 -8.72
CA GLY A 445 -21.10 32.45 -7.86
C GLY A 445 -20.09 32.20 -6.71
N GLU A 446 -20.16 31.05 -6.07
CA GLU A 446 -19.23 30.66 -5.00
C GLU A 446 -17.80 30.54 -5.53
N ARG A 447 -17.61 29.84 -6.66
CA ARG A 447 -16.31 29.69 -7.30
C ARG A 447 -15.70 31.06 -7.61
N ARG A 448 -16.46 31.97 -8.25
CA ARG A 448 -15.99 33.31 -8.54
C ARG A 448 -15.63 34.11 -7.29
N ALA A 449 -16.43 34.02 -6.23
CA ALA A 449 -16.16 34.70 -4.97
C ALA A 449 -14.85 34.23 -4.31
N LEU A 450 -14.62 32.92 -4.29
CA LEU A 450 -13.37 32.31 -3.75
C LEU A 450 -12.14 32.70 -4.56
N VAL A 451 -12.25 32.73 -5.90
CA VAL A 451 -11.18 33.16 -6.80
C VAL A 451 -10.84 34.64 -6.59
N ALA A 452 -11.86 35.49 -6.49
CA ALA A 452 -11.68 36.93 -6.23
C ALA A 452 -11.05 37.18 -4.84
N LEU A 453 -11.46 36.40 -3.84
CA LEU A 453 -10.84 36.45 -2.51
C LEU A 453 -9.37 36.08 -2.57
N TYR A 454 -9.05 34.98 -3.26
CA TYR A 454 -7.65 34.55 -3.44
C TYR A 454 -6.83 35.63 -4.14
N ALA A 455 -7.33 36.18 -5.26
CA ALA A 455 -6.65 37.26 -5.98
C ALA A 455 -6.30 38.45 -5.06
N LYS A 456 -7.30 38.89 -4.26
CA LYS A 456 -7.12 39.97 -3.29
C LYS A 456 -6.10 39.64 -2.20
N LYS A 457 -6.12 38.41 -1.64
CA LYS A 457 -5.24 38.01 -0.53
C LYS A 457 -3.82 37.74 -0.97
N SER A 458 -3.63 37.23 -2.18
CA SER A 458 -2.31 36.92 -2.74
C SER A 458 -1.68 38.07 -3.54
N GLY A 459 -2.44 39.12 -3.86
CA GLY A 459 -2.00 40.19 -4.78
C GLY A 459 -1.87 39.76 -6.25
N ARG A 460 -2.43 38.58 -6.62
CA ARG A 460 -2.35 38.01 -7.97
C ARG A 460 -3.62 38.31 -8.75
N GLU A 461 -3.81 39.55 -9.20
CA GLU A 461 -5.04 40.02 -9.82
C GLU A 461 -5.42 39.23 -11.09
N GLU A 462 -4.44 38.78 -11.86
CA GLU A 462 -4.63 38.05 -13.12
C GLU A 462 -4.88 36.54 -12.95
N ILE A 463 -4.93 36.04 -11.69
CA ILE A 463 -5.07 34.59 -11.42
C ILE A 463 -6.30 33.97 -12.08
N ALA A 464 -7.38 34.71 -12.18
CA ALA A 464 -8.64 34.27 -12.81
C ALA A 464 -8.47 33.92 -14.29
N LYS A 465 -7.49 34.52 -15.00
CA LYS A 465 -7.22 34.24 -16.42
C LYS A 465 -6.44 32.96 -16.60
N ILE A 466 -5.58 32.63 -15.62
CA ILE A 466 -4.70 31.43 -15.65
C ILE A 466 -5.41 30.21 -15.05
N LEU A 467 -6.37 30.43 -14.17
CA LEU A 467 -7.06 29.37 -13.44
C LEU A 467 -7.67 28.28 -14.34
N PRO A 468 -8.33 28.56 -15.47
CA PRO A 468 -8.87 27.51 -16.34
C PRO A 468 -7.78 26.54 -16.85
N TYR A 469 -6.62 27.06 -17.26
CA TYR A 469 -5.49 26.22 -17.70
C TYR A 469 -4.95 25.36 -16.57
N ALA A 470 -4.81 25.94 -15.36
CA ALA A 470 -4.39 25.20 -14.18
C ALA A 470 -5.41 24.11 -13.77
N ALA A 471 -6.71 24.39 -13.93
CA ALA A 471 -7.77 23.43 -13.68
C ALA A 471 -7.72 22.25 -14.65
N VAL A 472 -7.54 22.51 -15.95
CA VAL A 472 -7.35 21.43 -16.94
C VAL A 472 -6.16 20.56 -16.56
N GLN A 473 -4.99 21.15 -16.27
CA GLN A 473 -3.79 20.40 -15.88
C GLN A 473 -4.04 19.56 -14.63
N ARG A 474 -4.63 20.13 -13.59
CA ARG A 474 -4.92 19.43 -12.34
C ARG A 474 -5.93 18.31 -12.50
N LEU A 475 -6.99 18.51 -13.28
CA LEU A 475 -8.04 17.51 -13.50
C LEU A 475 -7.55 16.35 -14.37
N VAL A 476 -6.71 16.62 -15.36
CA VAL A 476 -6.00 15.60 -16.14
C VAL A 476 -5.14 14.71 -15.20
N GLN A 477 -4.40 15.31 -14.29
CA GLN A 477 -3.63 14.56 -13.28
C GLN A 477 -4.54 13.74 -12.36
N CYS A 478 -5.65 14.31 -11.85
CA CYS A 478 -6.61 13.61 -11.00
C CYS A 478 -7.22 12.39 -11.69
N LEU A 479 -7.70 12.57 -12.93
CA LEU A 479 -8.30 11.49 -13.73
C LEU A 479 -7.32 10.35 -13.98
N GLY A 480 -6.05 10.67 -14.28
CA GLY A 480 -4.99 9.69 -14.40
C GLY A 480 -4.71 8.94 -13.09
N ALA A 481 -4.71 9.66 -11.96
CA ALA A 481 -4.51 9.08 -10.63
C ALA A 481 -5.68 8.15 -10.24
N TYR A 482 -6.93 8.53 -10.50
CA TYR A 482 -8.11 7.71 -10.22
C TYR A 482 -8.10 6.41 -11.05
N GLY A 483 -7.78 6.51 -12.35
CA GLY A 483 -7.62 5.34 -13.21
C GLY A 483 -6.54 4.38 -12.71
N ARG A 484 -5.39 4.90 -12.28
CA ARG A 484 -4.30 4.10 -11.69
C ARG A 484 -4.74 3.42 -10.39
N LEU A 485 -5.38 4.14 -9.48
CA LEU A 485 -5.85 3.58 -8.21
C LEU A 485 -6.89 2.47 -8.44
N ALA A 486 -7.81 2.67 -9.36
CA ALA A 486 -8.79 1.63 -9.73
C ALA A 486 -8.09 0.38 -10.29
N SER A 487 -7.04 0.53 -11.12
CA SER A 487 -6.30 -0.61 -11.71
C SER A 487 -5.48 -1.41 -10.69
N VAL A 488 -5.21 -0.88 -9.50
CA VAL A 488 -4.51 -1.56 -8.41
C VAL A 488 -5.45 -1.98 -7.26
N GLY A 489 -6.74 -2.17 -7.55
CA GLY A 489 -7.70 -2.74 -6.60
C GLY A 489 -8.36 -1.72 -5.67
N GLN A 490 -8.38 -0.43 -6.03
CA GLN A 490 -9.07 0.62 -5.28
C GLN A 490 -10.25 1.23 -6.09
N PRO A 491 -11.30 0.46 -6.39
CA PRO A 491 -12.40 0.89 -7.28
C PRO A 491 -13.23 2.05 -6.71
N GLN A 492 -13.18 2.31 -5.40
CA GLN A 492 -13.91 3.40 -4.75
C GLN A 492 -13.57 4.80 -5.29
N PHE A 493 -12.41 4.98 -5.95
CA PHE A 493 -12.06 6.24 -6.60
C PHE A 493 -12.82 6.48 -7.92
N GLY A 494 -13.43 5.44 -8.50
CA GLY A 494 -14.27 5.53 -9.70
C GLY A 494 -15.41 6.53 -9.60
N LYS A 495 -16.04 6.67 -8.42
CA LYS A 495 -17.15 7.63 -8.17
C LYS A 495 -16.76 9.09 -8.37
N HIS A 496 -15.46 9.43 -8.39
CA HIS A 496 -14.98 10.81 -8.56
C HIS A 496 -14.62 11.13 -10.02
N VAL A 497 -14.67 10.13 -10.92
CA VAL A 497 -14.35 10.31 -12.34
C VAL A 497 -15.37 11.23 -13.02
N LEU A 498 -16.66 10.96 -12.87
CA LEU A 498 -17.69 11.79 -13.49
C LEU A 498 -17.67 13.26 -13.02
N PRO A 499 -17.59 13.56 -11.70
CA PRO A 499 -17.41 14.96 -11.26
C PRO A 499 -16.13 15.61 -11.82
N ALA A 500 -15.01 14.87 -11.90
CA ALA A 500 -13.77 15.40 -12.46
C ALA A 500 -13.91 15.71 -13.96
N LEU A 501 -14.60 14.87 -14.73
CA LEU A 501 -14.86 15.09 -16.16
C LEU A 501 -15.77 16.31 -16.39
N VAL A 502 -16.81 16.48 -15.56
CA VAL A 502 -17.68 17.67 -15.63
C VAL A 502 -16.90 18.95 -15.35
N ASN A 503 -16.03 18.92 -14.33
CA ASN A 503 -15.15 20.04 -14.03
C ASN A 503 -14.12 20.28 -15.14
N LEU A 504 -13.62 19.22 -15.80
CA LEU A 504 -12.69 19.31 -16.92
C LEU A 504 -13.34 19.99 -18.13
N LEU A 505 -14.59 19.65 -18.44
CA LEU A 505 -15.35 20.28 -19.51
C LEU A 505 -15.51 21.78 -19.25
N ASP A 506 -16.00 22.19 -18.05
CA ASP A 506 -16.14 23.62 -17.69
C ASP A 506 -14.77 24.36 -17.78
N ALA A 507 -13.68 23.73 -17.33
CA ALA A 507 -12.36 24.34 -17.39
C ALA A 507 -11.84 24.46 -18.84
N ALA A 508 -12.05 23.45 -19.68
CA ALA A 508 -11.66 23.45 -21.09
C ALA A 508 -12.41 24.52 -21.89
N ASP A 509 -13.72 24.65 -21.70
CA ASP A 509 -14.55 25.71 -22.32
C ASP A 509 -14.05 27.11 -21.97
N ARG A 510 -13.74 27.36 -20.68
CA ARG A 510 -13.20 28.64 -20.22
C ARG A 510 -11.79 28.94 -20.72
N ALA A 511 -11.01 27.89 -20.99
CA ALA A 511 -9.65 27.99 -21.52
C ALA A 511 -9.62 28.05 -23.06
N GLY A 512 -10.75 27.80 -23.75
CA GLY A 512 -10.82 27.71 -25.19
C GLY A 512 -10.07 26.50 -25.78
N LEU A 513 -10.19 25.33 -25.11
CA LEU A 513 -9.53 24.08 -25.48
C LEU A 513 -10.54 23.10 -26.08
N ASP A 514 -10.82 23.26 -27.37
CA ASP A 514 -11.90 22.56 -28.06
C ASP A 514 -11.70 21.03 -28.08
N ALA A 515 -10.47 20.55 -28.26
CA ALA A 515 -10.19 19.11 -28.32
C ALA A 515 -10.31 18.44 -26.94
N VAL A 516 -9.88 19.10 -25.87
CA VAL A 516 -10.05 18.63 -24.48
C VAL A 516 -11.52 18.67 -24.07
N GLY A 517 -12.26 19.73 -24.46
CA GLY A 517 -13.70 19.86 -24.21
C GLY A 517 -14.49 18.73 -24.87
N ALA A 518 -14.30 18.52 -26.19
CA ALA A 518 -14.95 17.43 -26.92
C ALA A 518 -14.63 16.04 -26.33
N LEU A 519 -13.37 15.81 -25.93
CA LEU A 519 -12.99 14.57 -25.24
C LEU A 519 -13.76 14.41 -23.91
N ALA A 520 -13.85 15.48 -23.10
CA ALA A 520 -14.54 15.42 -21.82
C ALA A 520 -16.05 15.13 -22.01
N GLU A 521 -16.71 15.72 -23.00
CA GLU A 521 -18.11 15.44 -23.34
C GLU A 521 -18.32 13.96 -23.69
N ASP A 522 -17.46 13.41 -24.56
CA ASP A 522 -17.52 12.00 -24.97
C ASP A 522 -17.37 11.06 -23.76
N LEU A 523 -16.39 11.34 -22.87
CA LEU A 523 -16.14 10.53 -21.68
C LEU A 523 -17.29 10.62 -20.67
N ILE A 524 -17.91 11.80 -20.49
CA ILE A 524 -19.11 11.98 -19.66
C ILE A 524 -20.27 11.14 -20.20
N ALA A 525 -20.48 11.14 -21.52
CA ALA A 525 -21.54 10.36 -22.14
C ALA A 525 -21.33 8.85 -21.97
N GLU A 526 -20.08 8.38 -22.04
CA GLU A 526 -19.71 6.98 -21.82
C GLU A 526 -19.90 6.58 -20.34
N GLU A 527 -19.39 7.35 -19.42
CA GLU A 527 -19.49 7.13 -17.97
C GLU A 527 -20.96 7.03 -17.49
N LYS A 528 -21.85 7.89 -18.04
CA LYS A 528 -23.28 7.84 -17.74
C LYS A 528 -23.97 6.60 -18.29
N ARG A 529 -23.53 6.06 -19.43
CA ARG A 529 -24.08 4.81 -20.00
C ARG A 529 -23.74 3.59 -19.14
N ASP A 530 -22.49 3.50 -18.67
CA ASP A 530 -22.04 2.39 -17.83
C ASP A 530 -22.79 2.35 -16.50
N HIS A 531 -23.08 3.51 -15.89
CA HIS A 531 -23.92 3.58 -14.69
C HIS A 531 -25.35 3.10 -14.91
N HIS A 532 -25.92 3.26 -16.11
CA HIS A 532 -27.29 2.79 -16.43
C HIS A 532 -27.33 1.26 -16.64
N CYS A 533 -26.31 0.65 -17.23
CA CYS A 533 -26.24 -0.80 -17.43
C CYS A 533 -26.18 -1.59 -16.11
N HIS A 534 -25.40 -1.14 -15.14
CA HIS A 534 -25.28 -1.83 -13.85
C HIS A 534 -26.57 -1.82 -12.99
N CYS A 535 -27.49 -0.89 -13.24
CA CYS A 535 -28.81 -0.90 -12.56
C CYS A 535 -29.77 -1.97 -13.11
N HIS A 536 -29.50 -2.55 -14.27
CA HIS A 536 -30.37 -3.56 -14.92
C HIS A 536 -29.89 -5.01 -14.77
N GLU A 537 -28.66 -5.27 -14.35
CA GLU A 537 -28.12 -6.62 -14.20
C GLU A 537 -28.37 -7.26 -12.81
N HIS A 538 -28.83 -6.52 -11.82
CA HIS A 538 -29.30 -7.05 -10.54
C HIS A 538 -30.83 -7.05 -10.45
N GLY A 539 -31.44 -7.88 -11.30
CA GLY A 539 -32.84 -8.24 -11.17
C GLY A 539 -33.01 -9.29 -10.09
N ASP A 540 -33.26 -8.89 -8.86
CA ASP A 540 -34.07 -9.65 -7.92
C ASP A 540 -34.80 -8.71 -6.95
N HIS A 541 -36.10 -8.93 -6.90
CA HIS A 541 -37.15 -8.34 -6.13
C HIS A 541 -36.79 -7.68 -4.80
N ASP A 542 -36.74 -6.30 -4.81
CA ASP A 542 -37.40 -5.52 -3.77
C ASP A 542 -37.59 -4.08 -4.27
N HIS A 543 -38.87 -3.67 -4.37
CA HIS A 543 -39.27 -2.32 -4.77
C HIS A 543 -38.86 -1.29 -3.72
N HIS A 544 -37.66 -0.72 -3.84
CA HIS A 544 -37.34 0.58 -3.29
C HIS A 544 -36.96 1.54 -4.41
N HIS A 545 -37.74 2.61 -4.50
CA HIS A 545 -37.69 3.68 -5.50
C HIS A 545 -36.26 4.11 -5.83
N CYS A 546 -35.83 3.89 -7.06
CA CYS A 546 -34.70 4.55 -7.68
C CYS A 546 -35.07 6.03 -7.89
N HIS A 547 -34.45 6.94 -7.14
CA HIS A 547 -34.60 8.39 -7.30
C HIS A 547 -33.78 8.92 -8.50
N CYS A 548 -34.04 8.41 -9.70
CA CYS A 548 -33.43 8.87 -10.95
C CYS A 548 -34.36 9.74 -11.81
N HIS A 549 -35.53 10.02 -11.33
CA HIS A 549 -36.45 10.94 -11.99
C HIS A 549 -36.87 12.01 -10.98
N ASP A 550 -36.30 13.21 -11.14
CA ASP A 550 -36.97 14.49 -10.99
C ASP A 550 -35.90 15.61 -10.95
N HIS A 551 -35.56 16.16 -12.11
CA HIS A 551 -35.13 17.53 -12.32
C HIS A 551 -35.22 17.83 -13.82
N GLU A 552 -36.47 17.79 -14.34
CA GLU A 552 -36.88 18.65 -15.43
C GLU A 552 -38.06 19.49 -14.94
N ALA A 553 -37.95 20.81 -15.18
CA ALA A 553 -38.93 21.86 -14.98
C ALA A 553 -38.91 22.58 -13.61
N THR A 554 -38.17 23.63 -13.49
CA THR A 554 -38.51 25.10 -13.51
C THR A 554 -37.27 25.92 -13.23
#